data_261c5a71c0a7e6e11ba13a8a5e95a916
#
_entry.id   261c5a71c0a7e6e11ba13a8a5e95a916
#
_cell.length_a   1.000
_cell.length_b   1.000
_cell.length_c   1.000
_cell.angle_alpha   90.00
_cell.angle_beta   90.00
_cell.angle_gamma   90.00
#
_symmetry.space_group_name_H-M   'P 1'
#
loop_
_entity.id
_entity.type
_entity.pdbx_description
1 polymer ?
#
loop_
_entity_poly.entity_id
_entity_poly.type
_entity_poly.pdbx_seq_one_letter_code
_entity_poly.pdbx_strand_id
1 'polypeptide(L)'
;MQKWGTAHNPHSSFDLAYLTVDVSADGFKVTPWGMIGFVGPDASDGRKTLGKDATAPHTAPWDAQSWSAANKGIAGLGGLTEDTVAYWVGIGGELTLFDPFKFTADFMYSGNDADGYAERRGWYAALGAEVKLSMATPFLRGWYASGDDDDADGESGRMLSIDGAGGFDASGIYFGYYDQIVNTPDVCTAAGTWGVQLGVKEVSFIEDLTHMLSVTYFQGTNDDKSVEVGKRKGNSGPVGYMTTEDSAWSIDFMNSYKLYQNLTANLLLSYLVTDFDKDVWGQDYDNIFRGTLNFTYAF
;
A
#
# COMPACT_ATOMS: atom_id res chain seq x y z
N MET A 1 15.20 7.97 16.56
CA MET A 1 15.30 8.72 15.28
C MET A 1 16.13 7.89 14.31
N GLN A 2 15.57 7.54 13.18
CA GLN A 2 16.28 6.79 12.13
C GLN A 2 16.65 7.77 11.02
N LYS A 3 17.93 7.83 10.67
CA LYS A 3 18.43 8.72 9.64
C LYS A 3 18.73 7.92 8.36
N TRP A 4 18.14 8.37 7.28
CA TRP A 4 18.32 7.79 5.95
C TRP A 4 18.99 8.82 5.05
N GLY A 5 20.03 8.40 4.34
CA GLY A 5 20.77 9.27 3.44
C GLY A 5 22.28 9.02 3.51
N THR A 6 23.01 9.59 2.57
CA THR A 6 24.47 9.50 2.56
C THR A 6 25.07 10.59 3.43
N ALA A 7 26.11 10.28 4.17
CA ALA A 7 26.79 11.19 5.10
C ALA A 7 27.39 12.45 4.43
N HIS A 8 27.33 12.58 3.11
CA HIS A 8 27.97 13.65 2.36
C HIS A 8 27.03 14.63 1.67
N ASN A 9 25.71 14.38 1.71
CA ASN A 9 24.72 15.30 1.17
C ASN A 9 23.55 15.48 2.17
N PRO A 10 23.53 16.58 2.94
CA PRO A 10 22.46 16.84 3.89
C PRO A 10 21.09 16.98 3.21
N HIS A 11 21.02 17.36 1.94
CA HIS A 11 19.78 17.49 1.18
C HIS A 11 19.18 16.14 0.75
N SER A 12 19.89 15.02 0.93
CA SER A 12 19.40 13.67 0.67
C SER A 12 18.97 12.94 1.93
N SER A 13 18.83 13.62 3.06
CA SER A 13 18.41 13.01 4.32
C SER A 13 16.89 12.90 4.43
N PHE A 14 16.46 11.83 5.09
CA PHE A 14 15.10 11.67 5.56
C PHE A 14 15.15 11.25 7.03
N ASP A 15 14.89 12.20 7.92
CA ASP A 15 14.89 12.00 9.35
C ASP A 15 13.47 11.87 9.88
N LEU A 16 13.15 10.80 10.61
CA LEU A 16 11.81 10.50 11.13
C LEU A 16 11.80 10.54 12.65
N ALA A 17 10.79 11.16 13.23
CA ALA A 17 10.40 11.00 14.63
C ALA A 17 8.98 10.40 14.70
N TYR A 18 8.80 9.41 15.55
CA TYR A 18 7.57 8.63 15.68
C TYR A 18 7.20 8.45 17.13
N LEU A 19 5.90 8.61 17.43
CA LEU A 19 5.31 8.38 18.74
C LEU A 19 4.06 7.51 18.60
N THR A 20 3.93 6.51 19.45
CA THR A 20 2.73 5.69 19.58
C THR A 20 2.36 5.55 21.05
N VAL A 21 1.07 5.44 21.31
CA VAL A 21 0.52 5.19 22.67
C VAL A 21 -0.45 4.03 22.58
N ASP A 22 -0.13 2.92 23.25
CA ASP A 22 -1.02 1.77 23.32
C ASP A 22 -1.92 1.90 24.56
N VAL A 23 -3.22 1.95 24.32
CA VAL A 23 -4.27 1.91 25.35
C VAL A 23 -5.03 0.60 25.19
N SER A 24 -4.97 -0.25 26.20
CA SER A 24 -5.67 -1.54 26.18
C SER A 24 -6.44 -1.78 27.47
N ALA A 25 -7.59 -2.38 27.32
CA ALA A 25 -8.43 -2.90 28.41
C ALA A 25 -8.99 -4.25 27.97
N ASP A 26 -9.75 -4.90 28.83
CA ASP A 26 -10.35 -6.19 28.50
C ASP A 26 -11.24 -6.07 27.26
N GLY A 27 -10.87 -6.81 26.21
CA GLY A 27 -11.57 -6.82 24.92
C GLY A 27 -11.50 -5.55 24.07
N PHE A 28 -10.61 -4.62 24.41
CA PHE A 28 -10.47 -3.34 23.70
C PHE A 28 -9.01 -2.92 23.61
N LYS A 29 -8.57 -2.54 22.43
CA LYS A 29 -7.25 -1.94 22.18
C LYS A 29 -7.39 -0.76 21.24
N VAL A 30 -6.76 0.37 21.59
CA VAL A 30 -6.64 1.55 20.72
C VAL A 30 -5.22 2.08 20.76
N THR A 31 -4.69 2.38 19.60
CA THR A 31 -3.31 2.83 19.41
C THR A 31 -3.31 4.13 18.60
N PRO A 32 -3.47 5.30 19.22
CA PRO A 32 -3.16 6.57 18.55
C PRO A 32 -1.65 6.71 18.34
N TRP A 33 -1.28 7.29 17.20
CA TRP A 33 0.11 7.48 16.84
C TRP A 33 0.31 8.74 16.01
N GLY A 34 1.53 9.23 15.97
CA GLY A 34 1.92 10.36 15.15
C GLY A 34 3.36 10.22 14.70
N MET A 35 3.65 10.76 13.53
CA MET A 35 4.97 10.76 12.93
C MET A 35 5.23 12.08 12.24
N ILE A 36 6.48 12.57 12.31
CA ILE A 36 6.96 13.73 11.58
C ILE A 36 8.27 13.35 10.86
N GLY A 37 8.38 13.77 9.61
CA GLY A 37 9.54 13.55 8.77
C GLY A 37 10.14 14.86 8.30
N PHE A 38 11.46 14.99 8.34
CA PHE A 38 12.22 16.07 7.73
C PHE A 38 12.90 15.52 6.48
N VAL A 39 12.52 16.02 5.32
CA VAL A 39 12.83 15.44 4.02
C VAL A 39 13.62 16.46 3.21
N GLY A 40 14.88 16.16 2.93
CA GLY A 40 15.70 17.01 2.05
C GLY A 40 15.26 16.89 0.58
N PRO A 41 15.47 17.92 -0.25
CA PRO A 41 15.03 17.95 -1.64
C PRO A 41 15.59 16.81 -2.50
N ASP A 42 16.77 16.33 -2.20
CA ASP A 42 17.38 15.19 -2.89
C ASP A 42 16.96 13.83 -2.29
N ALA A 43 16.28 13.81 -1.16
CA ALA A 43 15.82 12.59 -0.51
C ALA A 43 14.72 11.89 -1.34
N SER A 44 13.95 12.65 -2.09
CA SER A 44 12.96 12.13 -3.03
C SER A 44 13.60 11.51 -4.28
N ASP A 45 14.90 11.67 -4.50
CA ASP A 45 15.66 11.05 -5.57
C ASP A 45 16.42 9.82 -5.10
N GLY A 46 15.71 8.77 -4.76
CA GLY A 46 16.30 7.50 -4.30
C GLY A 46 17.38 6.94 -5.23
N ARG A 47 17.41 7.36 -6.51
CA ARG A 47 18.43 6.98 -7.47
C ARG A 47 19.73 7.74 -7.31
N LYS A 48 19.71 8.97 -6.82
CA LYS A 48 20.91 9.78 -6.58
C LYS A 48 21.59 9.43 -5.28
N THR A 49 20.84 9.04 -4.25
CA THR A 49 21.37 8.72 -2.93
C THR A 49 22.13 7.41 -2.87
N LEU A 50 21.91 6.49 -3.81
CA LEU A 50 22.45 5.13 -3.80
C LEU A 50 23.53 4.87 -4.85
N GLY A 51 24.02 5.90 -5.52
CA GLY A 51 25.04 5.75 -6.56
C GLY A 51 24.43 5.28 -7.90
N LYS A 52 25.30 4.92 -8.85
CA LYS A 52 24.94 4.67 -10.23
C LYS A 52 24.13 3.38 -10.49
N ASP A 53 23.90 2.56 -9.47
CA ASP A 53 23.09 1.33 -9.60
C ASP A 53 21.59 1.65 -9.49
N ALA A 54 21.09 2.27 -10.57
CA ALA A 54 19.68 2.57 -10.76
C ALA A 54 18.79 1.31 -10.91
N THR A 55 19.33 0.13 -10.64
CA THR A 55 18.65 -1.16 -10.77
C THR A 55 18.14 -1.73 -9.45
N ALA A 56 18.33 -1.03 -8.33
CA ALA A 56 17.78 -1.44 -7.04
C ALA A 56 16.54 -0.60 -6.69
N PRO A 57 15.35 -1.03 -7.09
CA PRO A 57 14.10 -0.26 -6.90
C PRO A 57 13.62 -0.21 -5.43
N HIS A 58 14.27 -0.92 -4.51
CA HIS A 58 13.80 -1.13 -3.14
C HIS A 58 14.58 -0.40 -2.05
N THR A 59 15.38 0.56 -2.39
CA THR A 59 16.25 1.22 -1.44
C THR A 59 15.81 2.63 -1.03
N ALA A 60 14.72 3.11 -1.61
CA ALA A 60 14.09 4.33 -1.14
C ALA A 60 13.17 4.01 0.05
N PRO A 61 13.32 4.67 1.21
CA PRO A 61 12.48 4.44 2.38
C PRO A 61 11.06 5.00 2.25
N TRP A 62 10.67 5.46 1.08
CA TRP A 62 9.37 6.04 0.77
C TRP A 62 8.83 5.46 -0.53
N ASP A 63 7.54 5.42 -0.64
CA ASP A 63 6.84 5.08 -1.87
C ASP A 63 7.23 6.09 -2.96
N ALA A 64 7.94 5.59 -3.98
CA ALA A 64 8.38 6.39 -5.11
C ALA A 64 7.22 7.12 -5.81
N GLN A 65 6.00 6.59 -5.71
CA GLN A 65 4.82 7.22 -6.27
C GLN A 65 4.31 8.39 -5.41
N SER A 66 4.50 8.33 -4.10
CA SER A 66 4.08 9.41 -3.21
C SER A 66 4.96 10.66 -3.31
N TRP A 67 6.26 10.50 -3.60
CA TRP A 67 7.20 11.60 -3.48
C TRP A 67 7.87 12.00 -4.78
N SER A 68 8.44 11.07 -5.51
CA SER A 68 9.36 11.40 -6.59
C SER A 68 9.00 10.85 -7.95
N ALA A 69 8.50 9.64 -8.04
CA ALA A 69 8.22 9.07 -9.36
C ALA A 69 7.03 9.78 -10.02
N ALA A 70 6.07 10.20 -9.23
CA ALA A 70 5.02 11.10 -9.69
C ALA A 70 5.60 12.38 -10.29
N ASN A 71 6.69 12.90 -9.72
CA ASN A 71 7.21 14.21 -10.08
C ASN A 71 8.35 14.16 -11.09
N LYS A 72 9.10 13.06 -11.20
CA LYS A 72 10.23 12.96 -12.15
C LYS A 72 9.88 12.35 -13.50
N GLY A 73 8.83 11.55 -13.56
CA GLY A 73 8.24 11.12 -14.85
C GLY A 73 7.47 12.24 -15.55
N ILE A 74 7.21 13.34 -14.86
CA ILE A 74 6.41 14.46 -15.34
C ILE A 74 7.35 15.63 -15.58
N ALA A 75 7.73 15.83 -16.82
CA ALA A 75 8.54 16.97 -17.20
C ALA A 75 7.80 18.28 -16.84
N GLY A 76 8.36 19.03 -15.89
CA GLY A 76 7.87 20.34 -15.51
C GLY A 76 7.09 20.45 -14.19
N LEU A 77 6.80 19.33 -13.50
CA LEU A 77 6.10 19.39 -12.20
C LEU A 77 7.03 19.41 -10.98
N GLY A 78 8.34 19.29 -11.17
CA GLY A 78 9.32 19.40 -10.10
C GLY A 78 9.18 18.32 -9.01
N GLY A 79 10.32 17.92 -8.45
CA GLY A 79 10.36 17.21 -7.16
C GLY A 79 10.39 18.23 -6.03
N LEU A 80 10.68 17.77 -4.83
CA LEU A 80 11.00 18.67 -3.72
C LEU A 80 12.15 19.58 -4.14
N THR A 81 11.95 20.88 -3.99
CA THR A 81 12.95 21.91 -4.34
C THR A 81 13.69 22.41 -3.11
N GLU A 82 13.12 22.20 -1.94
CA GLU A 82 13.65 22.62 -0.64
C GLU A 82 13.38 21.56 0.43
N ASP A 83 13.92 21.78 1.63
CA ASP A 83 13.66 20.93 2.79
C ASP A 83 12.16 20.98 3.14
N THR A 84 11.54 19.83 3.23
CA THR A 84 10.09 19.65 3.40
C THR A 84 9.80 18.94 4.71
N VAL A 85 8.77 19.37 5.42
CA VAL A 85 8.24 18.70 6.58
C VAL A 85 7.02 17.86 6.17
N ALA A 86 7.06 16.57 6.50
CA ALA A 86 5.95 15.66 6.30
C ALA A 86 5.43 15.17 7.65
N TYR A 87 4.12 14.93 7.74
CA TYR A 87 3.50 14.47 8.96
C TYR A 87 2.42 13.42 8.69
N TRP A 88 2.26 12.53 9.65
CA TRP A 88 1.22 11.51 9.68
C TRP A 88 0.64 11.44 11.07
N VAL A 89 -0.67 11.34 11.17
CA VAL A 89 -1.38 11.09 12.41
C VAL A 89 -2.41 10.01 12.18
N GLY A 90 -2.56 9.10 13.12
CA GLY A 90 -3.50 8.01 12.94
C GLY A 90 -3.93 7.38 14.26
N ILE A 91 -4.92 6.51 14.13
CA ILE A 91 -5.46 5.72 15.23
C ILE A 91 -5.88 4.36 14.69
N GLY A 92 -5.35 3.29 15.30
CA GLY A 92 -5.79 1.92 15.07
C GLY A 92 -6.58 1.40 16.26
N GLY A 93 -7.57 0.55 16.04
CA GLY A 93 -8.39 -0.01 17.08
C GLY A 93 -8.81 -1.45 16.83
N GLU A 94 -8.95 -2.20 17.94
CA GLU A 94 -9.44 -3.56 17.93
C GLU A 94 -10.46 -3.75 19.08
N LEU A 95 -11.58 -4.39 18.77
CA LEU A 95 -12.66 -4.68 19.72
C LEU A 95 -13.00 -6.17 19.66
N THR A 96 -12.84 -6.87 20.80
CA THR A 96 -13.10 -8.31 20.95
C THR A 96 -14.07 -8.62 22.09
N LEU A 97 -14.81 -7.63 22.57
CA LEU A 97 -15.78 -7.78 23.67
C LEU A 97 -16.95 -8.71 23.35
N PHE A 98 -17.22 -8.94 22.07
CA PHE A 98 -18.42 -9.67 21.63
C PHE A 98 -18.04 -11.01 21.00
N ASP A 99 -17.46 -11.92 21.79
CA ASP A 99 -17.12 -13.28 21.34
C ASP A 99 -18.34 -13.94 20.61
N PRO A 100 -18.15 -14.49 19.41
CA PRO A 100 -16.90 -14.76 18.66
C PRO A 100 -16.46 -13.65 17.68
N PHE A 101 -16.95 -12.44 17.82
CA PHE A 101 -16.69 -11.34 16.89
C PHE A 101 -15.43 -10.54 17.27
N LYS A 102 -14.67 -10.17 16.27
CA LYS A 102 -13.59 -9.21 16.35
C LYS A 102 -13.85 -8.10 15.32
N PHE A 103 -13.76 -6.85 15.78
CA PHE A 103 -13.86 -5.68 14.91
C PHE A 103 -12.53 -4.92 14.93
N THR A 104 -12.14 -4.39 13.79
CA THR A 104 -10.98 -3.53 13.63
C THR A 104 -11.36 -2.23 12.94
N ALA A 105 -10.70 -1.15 13.29
CA ALA A 105 -10.85 0.15 12.65
C ALA A 105 -9.49 0.85 12.60
N ASP A 106 -9.18 1.46 11.46
CA ASP A 106 -7.99 2.26 11.25
C ASP A 106 -8.35 3.57 10.58
N PHE A 107 -7.70 4.66 11.01
CA PHE A 107 -7.76 5.95 10.36
C PHE A 107 -6.38 6.59 10.36
N MET A 108 -6.02 7.20 9.24
CA MET A 108 -4.78 7.96 9.11
C MET A 108 -5.02 9.20 8.26
N TYR A 109 -4.39 10.29 8.65
CA TYR A 109 -4.27 11.51 7.86
C TYR A 109 -2.80 11.86 7.69
N SER A 110 -2.41 12.32 6.52
CA SER A 110 -1.02 12.68 6.21
C SER A 110 -0.95 13.91 5.33
N GLY A 111 0.13 14.65 5.43
CA GLY A 111 0.41 15.79 4.59
C GLY A 111 1.87 16.23 4.66
N ASN A 112 2.22 17.16 3.80
CA ASN A 112 3.52 17.85 3.79
C ASN A 112 3.33 19.34 3.50
N ASP A 113 4.40 20.10 3.63
CA ASP A 113 4.49 21.55 3.36
C ASP A 113 5.26 21.86 2.06
N ALA A 114 5.33 20.90 1.15
CA ALA A 114 5.93 21.11 -0.17
C ALA A 114 5.04 22.01 -1.05
N ASP A 115 5.64 22.56 -2.12
CA ASP A 115 4.91 23.40 -3.07
C ASP A 115 4.39 22.60 -4.28
N GLY A 116 3.24 23.05 -4.82
CA GLY A 116 2.65 22.55 -6.05
C GLY A 116 2.32 21.07 -5.99
N TYR A 117 2.59 20.30 -7.03
CA TYR A 117 2.28 18.87 -7.08
C TYR A 117 3.04 18.00 -6.07
N ALA A 118 4.07 18.51 -5.44
CA ALA A 118 4.75 17.82 -4.35
C ALA A 118 3.99 17.97 -3.03
N GLU A 119 3.10 18.98 -2.92
CA GLU A 119 2.20 19.12 -1.80
C GLU A 119 1.15 18.01 -1.81
N ARG A 120 1.00 17.35 -0.66
CA ARG A 120 0.05 16.24 -0.51
C ARG A 120 -0.68 16.36 0.81
N ARG A 121 -2.00 16.14 0.76
CA ARG A 121 -2.85 16.06 1.94
C ARG A 121 -3.94 15.04 1.71
N GLY A 122 -3.82 13.89 2.35
CA GLY A 122 -4.74 12.80 2.14
C GLY A 122 -5.02 11.99 3.39
N TRP A 123 -6.01 11.11 3.30
CA TRP A 123 -6.44 10.30 4.42
C TRP A 123 -6.77 8.86 3.98
N TYR A 124 -6.75 7.99 4.95
CA TYR A 124 -7.10 6.58 4.82
C TYR A 124 -8.00 6.17 5.98
N ALA A 125 -9.01 5.36 5.70
CA ALA A 125 -9.82 4.70 6.71
C ALA A 125 -10.08 3.24 6.31
N ALA A 126 -10.10 2.34 7.30
CA ALA A 126 -10.47 0.95 7.09
C ALA A 126 -11.31 0.42 8.25
N LEU A 127 -12.20 -0.50 7.94
CA LEU A 127 -13.02 -1.22 8.91
C LEU A 127 -12.98 -2.71 8.59
N GLY A 128 -12.93 -3.54 9.62
CA GLY A 128 -12.94 -4.99 9.49
C GLY A 128 -13.83 -5.65 10.54
N ALA A 129 -14.42 -6.78 10.17
CA ALA A 129 -15.15 -7.67 11.06
C ALA A 129 -14.75 -9.12 10.78
N GLU A 130 -14.51 -9.88 11.81
CA GLU A 130 -14.18 -11.31 11.75
C GLU A 130 -15.08 -12.08 12.72
N VAL A 131 -15.40 -13.32 12.37
CA VAL A 131 -16.13 -14.26 13.24
C VAL A 131 -15.27 -15.47 13.47
N LYS A 132 -14.76 -15.65 14.68
CA LYS A 132 -13.87 -16.76 15.03
C LYS A 132 -14.66 -18.01 15.33
N LEU A 133 -14.71 -18.95 14.38
CA LEU A 133 -15.33 -20.25 14.53
C LEU A 133 -14.26 -21.33 14.79
N SER A 134 -14.68 -22.53 15.18
CA SER A 134 -13.75 -23.62 15.52
C SER A 134 -12.89 -24.12 14.36
N MET A 135 -13.35 -23.99 13.14
CA MET A 135 -12.67 -24.55 11.93
C MET A 135 -12.39 -23.50 10.86
N ALA A 136 -12.81 -22.25 11.04
CA ALA A 136 -12.68 -21.21 10.04
C ALA A 136 -12.92 -19.84 10.68
N THR A 137 -12.37 -18.79 10.08
CA THR A 137 -12.60 -17.40 10.46
C THR A 137 -13.10 -16.62 9.24
N PRO A 138 -14.43 -16.55 8.99
CA PRO A 138 -15.00 -15.63 8.02
C PRO A 138 -14.66 -14.19 8.37
N PHE A 139 -14.39 -13.37 7.36
CA PHE A 139 -14.11 -11.96 7.53
C PHE A 139 -14.70 -11.09 6.41
N LEU A 140 -14.99 -9.86 6.76
CA LEU A 140 -15.34 -8.77 5.86
C LEU A 140 -14.51 -7.57 6.23
N ARG A 141 -13.92 -6.89 5.27
CA ARG A 141 -13.25 -5.62 5.47
C ARG A 141 -13.43 -4.68 4.30
N GLY A 142 -13.35 -3.40 4.57
CA GLY A 142 -13.38 -2.36 3.57
C GLY A 142 -12.39 -1.27 3.91
N TRP A 143 -11.94 -0.54 2.88
CA TRP A 143 -11.05 0.61 3.02
C TRP A 143 -11.42 1.69 2.03
N TYR A 144 -10.98 2.89 2.34
CA TYR A 144 -10.99 4.04 1.46
C TYR A 144 -9.73 4.86 1.71
N ALA A 145 -9.02 5.20 0.65
CA ALA A 145 -7.93 6.16 0.66
C ALA A 145 -8.23 7.27 -0.33
N SER A 146 -8.04 8.51 0.09
CA SER A 146 -8.22 9.66 -0.78
C SER A 146 -7.29 9.60 -1.99
N GLY A 147 -7.76 10.12 -3.13
CA GLY A 147 -7.04 10.21 -4.40
C GLY A 147 -6.82 11.65 -4.82
N ASP A 148 -6.18 11.82 -5.97
CA ASP A 148 -6.01 13.12 -6.64
C ASP A 148 -7.35 13.57 -7.23
N ASP A 149 -7.60 14.86 -7.20
CA ASP A 149 -8.73 15.52 -7.87
C ASP A 149 -8.35 15.97 -9.29
N ASP A 150 -9.25 16.71 -9.95
CA ASP A 150 -9.07 17.25 -11.30
C ASP A 150 -8.29 18.57 -11.36
N ASP A 151 -7.81 19.07 -10.23
CA ASP A 151 -7.10 20.33 -10.15
C ASP A 151 -5.65 20.17 -10.61
N ALA A 152 -5.33 20.84 -11.73
CA ALA A 152 -4.07 20.61 -12.45
C ALA A 152 -2.88 21.39 -11.89
N ASP A 153 -3.08 22.32 -10.98
CA ASP A 153 -2.06 23.28 -10.54
C ASP A 153 -1.83 23.31 -9.02
N GLY A 154 -2.35 22.33 -8.32
CA GLY A 154 -2.43 22.35 -6.87
C GLY A 154 -1.84 21.16 -6.13
N GLU A 155 -2.26 21.09 -4.94
CA GLU A 155 -2.06 20.07 -3.95
C GLU A 155 -2.70 18.73 -4.39
N SER A 156 -2.00 17.63 -4.16
CA SER A 156 -2.56 16.30 -4.39
C SER A 156 -3.34 15.81 -3.16
N GLY A 157 -4.60 15.43 -3.38
CA GLY A 157 -5.47 14.82 -2.35
C GLY A 157 -5.06 13.41 -1.96
N ARG A 158 -4.03 12.85 -2.58
CA ARG A 158 -3.55 11.50 -2.35
C ARG A 158 -2.72 11.39 -1.08
N MET A 159 -3.02 10.40 -0.27
CA MET A 159 -2.30 10.11 0.98
C MET A 159 -0.81 9.92 0.75
N LEU A 160 0.03 10.48 1.64
CA LEU A 160 1.46 10.19 1.70
C LEU A 160 1.71 8.78 2.22
N SER A 161 2.57 8.03 1.54
CA SER A 161 3.06 6.73 1.95
C SER A 161 4.58 6.76 2.06
N ILE A 162 5.15 6.06 3.04
CA ILE A 162 6.61 6.00 3.25
C ILE A 162 7.21 4.82 2.51
N ASP A 163 6.57 3.68 2.57
CA ASP A 163 7.05 2.45 1.97
C ASP A 163 5.89 1.68 1.36
N GLY A 164 5.91 1.51 0.05
CA GLY A 164 4.95 0.68 -0.67
C GLY A 164 5.27 -0.82 -0.60
N ALA A 165 6.45 -1.21 -0.08
CA ALA A 165 6.89 -2.61 -0.09
C ALA A 165 6.17 -3.51 0.92
N GLY A 166 5.38 -2.94 1.83
CA GLY A 166 4.67 -3.69 2.86
C GLY A 166 3.56 -4.61 2.35
N GLY A 167 3.13 -4.47 1.11
CA GLY A 167 2.02 -5.19 0.52
C GLY A 167 0.70 -4.96 1.25
N PHE A 168 -0.35 -4.68 0.53
CA PHE A 168 -1.69 -4.60 1.09
C PHE A 168 -2.41 -5.93 0.82
N ASP A 169 -2.92 -6.58 1.86
CA ASP A 169 -3.38 -7.98 1.78
C ASP A 169 -4.79 -8.15 1.16
N ALA A 170 -5.20 -7.21 0.32
CA ALA A 170 -6.46 -7.25 -0.38
C ALA A 170 -6.41 -7.95 -1.75
N SER A 171 -5.22 -8.13 -2.34
CA SER A 171 -5.05 -8.86 -3.59
C SER A 171 -3.63 -9.42 -3.69
N GLY A 172 -3.51 -10.67 -4.12
CA GLY A 172 -2.23 -11.32 -4.34
C GLY A 172 -1.53 -10.86 -5.63
N ILE A 173 -2.22 -10.15 -6.52
CA ILE A 173 -1.67 -9.63 -7.78
C ILE A 173 -1.49 -8.11 -7.68
N TYR A 174 -2.58 -7.35 -7.53
CA TYR A 174 -2.53 -5.90 -7.62
C TYR A 174 -1.76 -5.26 -6.47
N PHE A 175 -2.03 -5.66 -5.23
CA PHE A 175 -1.38 -5.12 -4.05
C PHE A 175 -0.13 -5.88 -3.61
N GLY A 176 0.25 -6.94 -4.33
CA GLY A 176 1.51 -7.65 -4.14
C GLY A 176 1.70 -8.29 -2.76
N TYR A 177 0.65 -8.67 -2.08
CA TYR A 177 0.67 -9.12 -0.68
C TYR A 177 1.71 -10.20 -0.36
N TYR A 178 2.05 -11.06 -1.33
CA TYR A 178 3.01 -12.15 -1.12
C TYR A 178 4.33 -11.95 -1.86
N ASP A 179 4.58 -10.75 -2.39
CA ASP A 179 5.73 -10.47 -3.22
C ASP A 179 7.05 -10.18 -2.49
N GLN A 180 7.12 -10.42 -1.21
CA GLN A 180 8.39 -10.36 -0.48
C GLN A 180 9.50 -11.26 -1.05
N ILE A 181 9.16 -12.15 -2.00
CA ILE A 181 10.07 -13.11 -2.63
C ILE A 181 10.40 -12.72 -4.07
N VAL A 182 9.51 -12.04 -4.75
CA VAL A 182 9.72 -11.54 -6.12
C VAL A 182 9.77 -10.04 -6.03
N ASN A 183 10.94 -9.51 -6.14
CA ASN A 183 11.29 -8.11 -6.17
C ASN A 183 10.57 -7.40 -7.34
N THR A 184 9.24 -7.27 -7.25
CA THR A 184 8.49 -6.47 -8.22
C THR A 184 8.56 -5.02 -7.80
N PRO A 185 9.03 -4.13 -8.68
CA PRO A 185 9.20 -2.71 -8.37
C PRO A 185 7.90 -1.94 -8.15
N ASP A 186 6.76 -2.59 -8.36
CA ASP A 186 5.46 -1.95 -8.47
C ASP A 186 4.47 -2.49 -7.44
N VAL A 187 4.86 -2.54 -6.17
CA VAL A 187 3.91 -2.87 -5.09
C VAL A 187 2.95 -1.71 -4.93
N CYS A 188 1.68 -1.96 -5.22
CA CYS A 188 0.65 -0.96 -5.08
C CYS A 188 0.21 -0.83 -3.62
N THR A 189 0.21 0.39 -3.12
CA THR A 189 -0.35 0.71 -1.82
C THR A 189 -1.88 0.84 -1.92
N ALA A 190 -2.56 0.90 -0.78
CA ALA A 190 -3.98 1.25 -0.75
C ALA A 190 -4.26 2.71 -1.14
N ALA A 191 -3.22 3.57 -1.23
CA ALA A 191 -3.35 4.99 -1.54
C ALA A 191 -4.02 5.22 -2.90
N GLY A 192 -5.03 6.07 -2.93
CA GLY A 192 -5.79 6.35 -4.14
C GLY A 192 -6.72 5.20 -4.56
N THR A 193 -7.17 4.35 -3.62
CA THR A 193 -8.12 3.26 -3.88
C THR A 193 -9.15 3.13 -2.76
N TRP A 194 -10.29 2.55 -3.08
CA TRP A 194 -11.23 2.01 -2.11
C TRP A 194 -11.59 0.58 -2.50
N GLY A 195 -12.03 -0.21 -1.54
CA GLY A 195 -12.49 -1.56 -1.85
C GLY A 195 -13.13 -2.28 -0.68
N VAL A 196 -13.66 -3.45 -1.00
CA VAL A 196 -14.29 -4.36 -0.04
C VAL A 196 -13.77 -5.77 -0.30
N GLN A 197 -13.36 -6.45 0.74
CA GLN A 197 -12.91 -7.84 0.69
C GLN A 197 -13.78 -8.70 1.61
N LEU A 198 -14.27 -9.80 1.05
CA LEU A 198 -14.94 -10.87 1.77
C LEU A 198 -14.11 -12.15 1.66
N GLY A 199 -13.96 -12.87 2.77
CA GLY A 199 -13.19 -14.10 2.74
C GLY A 199 -13.41 -14.99 3.93
N VAL A 200 -12.73 -16.12 3.89
CA VAL A 200 -12.61 -17.06 5.01
C VAL A 200 -11.16 -17.47 5.13
N LYS A 201 -10.62 -17.39 6.33
CA LYS A 201 -9.24 -17.77 6.66
C LYS A 201 -9.20 -18.83 7.75
N GLU A 202 -8.01 -19.37 8.02
CA GLU A 202 -7.80 -20.39 9.06
C GLU A 202 -8.69 -21.64 8.86
N VAL A 203 -9.08 -21.91 7.61
CA VAL A 203 -9.84 -23.13 7.29
C VAL A 203 -8.89 -24.31 7.35
N SER A 204 -9.14 -25.26 8.26
CA SER A 204 -8.28 -26.43 8.46
C SER A 204 -9.11 -27.70 8.60
N PHE A 205 -8.92 -28.63 7.67
CA PHE A 205 -9.50 -29.98 7.67
C PHE A 205 -8.45 -31.07 7.86
N ILE A 206 -7.18 -30.71 7.71
CA ILE A 206 -6.01 -31.58 7.81
C ILE A 206 -5.04 -30.89 8.75
N GLU A 207 -4.44 -31.65 9.66
CA GLU A 207 -3.43 -31.14 10.57
C GLU A 207 -2.30 -30.44 9.81
N ASP A 208 -1.85 -29.31 10.34
CA ASP A 208 -0.79 -28.47 9.78
C ASP A 208 -1.08 -27.84 8.40
N LEU A 209 -2.27 -28.03 7.82
CA LEU A 209 -2.68 -27.41 6.57
C LEU A 209 -3.81 -26.41 6.81
N THR A 210 -3.57 -25.15 6.44
CA THR A 210 -4.56 -24.09 6.50
C THR A 210 -4.84 -23.50 5.13
N HIS A 211 -6.08 -23.10 4.91
CA HIS A 211 -6.54 -22.49 3.69
C HIS A 211 -7.13 -21.09 3.97
N MET A 212 -7.00 -20.22 3.00
CA MET A 212 -7.71 -18.95 2.92
C MET A 212 -8.27 -18.78 1.52
N LEU A 213 -9.51 -18.32 1.41
CA LEU A 213 -10.13 -17.89 0.17
C LEU A 213 -10.69 -16.49 0.38
N SER A 214 -10.40 -15.58 -0.54
CA SER A 214 -10.98 -14.24 -0.52
C SER A 214 -11.39 -13.76 -1.91
N VAL A 215 -12.38 -12.88 -1.94
CA VAL A 215 -12.80 -12.13 -3.11
C VAL A 215 -12.79 -10.66 -2.73
N THR A 216 -12.13 -9.86 -3.54
CA THR A 216 -11.96 -8.41 -3.32
C THR A 216 -12.43 -7.66 -4.54
N TYR A 217 -13.29 -6.66 -4.34
CA TYR A 217 -13.55 -5.61 -5.32
C TYR A 217 -12.81 -4.35 -4.89
N PHE A 218 -12.19 -3.66 -5.83
CA PHE A 218 -11.57 -2.37 -5.58
C PHE A 218 -11.59 -1.49 -6.82
N GLN A 219 -11.55 -0.18 -6.59
CA GLN A 219 -11.62 0.87 -7.59
C GLN A 219 -10.70 2.02 -7.19
N GLY A 220 -10.19 2.77 -8.16
CA GLY A 220 -9.42 3.98 -7.91
C GLY A 220 -10.25 5.13 -7.35
N THR A 221 -9.58 6.06 -6.70
CA THR A 221 -10.16 7.31 -6.19
C THR A 221 -9.47 8.54 -6.79
N ASN A 222 -8.51 8.35 -7.69
CA ASN A 222 -7.89 9.47 -8.41
C ASN A 222 -8.78 9.87 -9.60
N ASP A 223 -8.90 11.17 -9.86
CA ASP A 223 -9.58 11.67 -11.06
C ASP A 223 -8.77 11.27 -12.33
N ASP A 224 -9.45 10.92 -13.42
CA ASP A 224 -8.82 10.51 -14.68
C ASP A 224 -7.99 11.64 -15.32
N LYS A 225 -8.40 12.90 -15.15
CA LYS A 225 -7.66 14.07 -15.63
C LYS A 225 -6.29 14.19 -14.97
N SER A 226 -6.13 13.74 -13.74
CA SER A 226 -4.83 13.71 -13.06
C SER A 226 -3.80 12.84 -13.79
N VAL A 227 -4.23 11.85 -14.57
CA VAL A 227 -3.37 11.02 -15.43
C VAL A 227 -2.80 11.83 -16.59
N GLU A 228 -3.60 12.70 -17.20
CA GLU A 228 -3.16 13.55 -18.31
C GLU A 228 -2.18 14.63 -17.83
N VAL A 229 -2.52 15.30 -16.74
CA VAL A 229 -1.65 16.28 -16.07
C VAL A 229 -0.33 15.63 -15.69
N GLY A 230 -0.38 14.48 -15.05
CA GLY A 230 0.77 13.72 -14.66
C GLY A 230 1.55 13.09 -15.82
N LYS A 231 1.12 13.24 -17.09
CA LYS A 231 1.71 12.58 -18.26
C LYS A 231 1.98 11.09 -18.02
N ARG A 232 1.11 10.44 -17.26
CA ARG A 232 1.25 9.03 -16.88
C ARG A 232 0.82 8.09 -17.99
N LYS A 233 0.08 8.61 -18.97
CA LYS A 233 -0.40 7.85 -20.13
C LYS A 233 0.77 7.21 -20.88
N GLY A 234 0.72 5.89 -21.01
CA GLY A 234 1.73 5.11 -21.73
C GLY A 234 3.02 4.78 -20.95
N ASN A 235 3.20 5.27 -19.70
CA ASN A 235 4.44 5.04 -18.95
C ASN A 235 4.30 4.07 -17.78
N SER A 236 3.15 4.00 -17.12
CA SER A 236 3.00 3.20 -15.89
C SER A 236 1.73 2.37 -15.86
N GLY A 237 0.73 2.68 -16.68
CA GLY A 237 -0.57 2.03 -16.64
C GLY A 237 -1.28 2.25 -15.30
N PRO A 238 -2.37 1.51 -15.03
CA PRO A 238 -3.14 1.64 -13.79
C PRO A 238 -2.43 1.08 -12.56
N VAL A 239 -1.27 0.45 -12.72
CA VAL A 239 -0.52 -0.13 -11.60
C VAL A 239 -0.06 0.96 -10.64
N GLY A 240 -0.55 0.91 -9.40
CA GLY A 240 -0.25 1.89 -8.35
C GLY A 240 -0.94 3.25 -8.49
N TYR A 241 -1.75 3.45 -9.53
CA TYR A 241 -2.48 4.70 -9.73
C TYR A 241 -3.79 4.47 -10.50
N MET A 242 -4.74 3.81 -9.84
CA MET A 242 -6.08 3.64 -10.42
C MET A 242 -6.87 4.94 -10.37
N THR A 243 -7.62 5.21 -11.43
CA THR A 243 -8.56 6.31 -11.48
C THR A 243 -9.97 5.87 -11.08
N THR A 244 -10.90 6.81 -10.96
CA THR A 244 -12.32 6.53 -10.71
C THR A 244 -12.96 5.69 -11.81
N GLU A 245 -12.36 5.67 -13.02
CA GLU A 245 -12.80 4.88 -14.16
C GLU A 245 -12.21 3.45 -14.16
N ASP A 246 -11.30 3.14 -13.23
CA ASP A 246 -10.62 1.86 -13.13
C ASP A 246 -11.14 1.02 -11.98
N SER A 247 -11.49 -0.22 -12.25
CA SER A 247 -11.86 -1.18 -11.21
C SER A 247 -11.28 -2.57 -11.45
N ALA A 248 -11.28 -3.40 -10.42
CA ALA A 248 -10.87 -4.79 -10.54
C ALA A 248 -11.52 -5.70 -9.48
N TRP A 249 -11.57 -6.98 -9.81
CA TRP A 249 -11.88 -8.07 -8.89
C TRP A 249 -10.67 -8.96 -8.71
N SER A 250 -10.29 -9.25 -7.47
CA SER A 250 -9.27 -10.25 -7.15
C SER A 250 -9.91 -11.45 -6.48
N ILE A 251 -9.53 -12.64 -6.92
CA ILE A 251 -9.89 -13.90 -6.28
C ILE A 251 -8.59 -14.57 -5.85
N ASP A 252 -8.40 -14.75 -4.54
CA ASP A 252 -7.17 -15.23 -3.97
C ASP A 252 -7.40 -16.49 -3.15
N PHE A 253 -6.67 -17.57 -3.47
CA PHE A 253 -6.69 -18.81 -2.74
C PHE A 253 -5.28 -19.13 -2.23
N MET A 254 -5.12 -19.12 -0.92
CA MET A 254 -3.86 -19.37 -0.24
C MET A 254 -3.92 -20.64 0.58
N ASN A 255 -2.82 -21.39 0.54
CA ASN A 255 -2.62 -22.59 1.32
C ASN A 255 -1.29 -22.50 2.03
N SER A 256 -1.26 -22.83 3.31
CA SER A 256 -0.05 -22.90 4.11
C SER A 256 0.04 -24.26 4.75
N TYR A 257 1.10 -25.01 4.42
CA TYR A 257 1.35 -26.35 4.96
C TYR A 257 2.65 -26.39 5.74
N LYS A 258 2.55 -26.68 7.03
CA LYS A 258 3.69 -26.84 7.91
C LYS A 258 4.28 -28.22 7.73
N LEU A 259 5.29 -28.34 6.88
CA LEU A 259 5.97 -29.60 6.55
C LEU A 259 6.78 -30.16 7.73
N TYR A 260 7.44 -29.26 8.47
CA TYR A 260 8.21 -29.55 9.70
C TYR A 260 8.05 -28.36 10.66
N GLN A 261 8.52 -28.50 11.90
CA GLN A 261 8.43 -27.45 12.92
C GLN A 261 8.96 -26.09 12.45
N ASN A 262 9.93 -26.10 11.54
CA ASN A 262 10.63 -24.93 11.05
C ASN A 262 10.55 -24.75 9.53
N LEU A 263 9.75 -25.57 8.81
CA LEU A 263 9.59 -25.49 7.35
C LEU A 263 8.11 -25.44 6.97
N THR A 264 7.71 -24.35 6.34
CA THR A 264 6.35 -24.15 5.82
C THR A 264 6.37 -23.96 4.32
N ALA A 265 5.52 -24.68 3.59
CA ALA A 265 5.24 -24.45 2.18
C ALA A 265 3.97 -23.61 2.04
N ASN A 266 4.04 -22.54 1.24
CA ASN A 266 2.90 -21.66 0.95
C ASN A 266 2.62 -21.68 -0.56
N LEU A 267 1.37 -21.94 -0.94
CA LEU A 267 0.87 -21.85 -2.30
C LEU A 267 -0.18 -20.74 -2.37
N LEU A 268 0.05 -19.74 -3.22
CA LEU A 268 -0.91 -18.71 -3.58
C LEU A 268 -1.34 -18.91 -5.02
N LEU A 269 -2.64 -18.95 -5.27
CA LEU A 269 -3.26 -18.85 -6.58
C LEU A 269 -4.13 -17.61 -6.58
N SER A 270 -3.85 -16.68 -7.49
CA SER A 270 -4.57 -15.41 -7.60
C SER A 270 -5.07 -15.22 -9.04
N TYR A 271 -6.28 -14.70 -9.18
CA TYR A 271 -6.85 -14.29 -10.45
C TYR A 271 -7.40 -12.88 -10.35
N LEU A 272 -6.92 -11.98 -11.20
CA LEU A 272 -7.33 -10.59 -11.28
C LEU A 272 -8.14 -10.38 -12.55
N VAL A 273 -9.39 -9.99 -12.38
CA VAL A 273 -10.25 -9.51 -13.46
C VAL A 273 -10.15 -7.99 -13.49
N THR A 274 -9.64 -7.45 -14.58
CA THR A 274 -9.38 -6.02 -14.75
C THR A 274 -10.49 -5.36 -15.56
N ASP A 275 -10.89 -4.17 -15.13
CA ASP A 275 -11.75 -3.23 -15.87
C ASP A 275 -11.09 -1.86 -15.79
N PHE A 276 -10.01 -1.71 -16.59
CA PHE A 276 -9.20 -0.50 -16.65
C PHE A 276 -9.54 0.28 -17.90
N ASP A 277 -9.81 1.58 -17.75
CA ASP A 277 -10.31 2.41 -18.83
C ASP A 277 -9.25 2.64 -19.92
N LYS A 278 -9.56 2.16 -21.12
CA LYS A 278 -8.69 2.28 -22.29
C LYS A 278 -8.47 3.73 -22.72
N ASP A 279 -9.48 4.58 -22.58
CA ASP A 279 -9.37 5.97 -23.02
C ASP A 279 -8.44 6.75 -22.09
N VAL A 280 -8.45 6.41 -20.79
CA VAL A 280 -7.51 6.94 -19.81
C VAL A 280 -6.08 6.46 -20.09
N TRP A 281 -5.88 5.14 -20.25
CA TRP A 281 -4.54 4.54 -20.31
C TRP A 281 -3.98 4.37 -21.72
N GLY A 282 -4.83 4.46 -22.76
CA GLY A 282 -4.43 4.34 -24.15
C GLY A 282 -4.22 2.91 -24.64
N GLN A 283 -4.52 1.91 -23.84
CA GLN A 283 -4.42 0.48 -24.18
C GLN A 283 -5.40 -0.36 -23.37
N ASP A 284 -5.74 -1.55 -23.87
CA ASP A 284 -6.52 -2.54 -23.14
C ASP A 284 -5.59 -3.34 -22.20
N TYR A 285 -6.15 -3.82 -21.10
CA TYR A 285 -5.47 -4.69 -20.14
C TYR A 285 -6.23 -6.00 -19.99
N ASP A 286 -5.51 -7.10 -20.08
CA ASP A 286 -6.05 -8.45 -19.93
C ASP A 286 -6.12 -8.87 -18.47
N ASN A 287 -6.99 -9.84 -18.17
CA ASN A 287 -7.04 -10.50 -16.88
C ASN A 287 -5.73 -11.23 -16.59
N ILE A 288 -5.34 -11.27 -15.33
CA ILE A 288 -4.05 -11.81 -14.90
C ILE A 288 -4.28 -13.03 -14.00
N PHE A 289 -3.58 -14.11 -14.28
CA PHE A 289 -3.46 -15.24 -13.36
C PHE A 289 -2.03 -15.34 -12.82
N ARG A 290 -1.93 -15.61 -11.52
CA ARG A 290 -0.66 -15.80 -10.85
C ARG A 290 -0.70 -17.02 -9.95
N GLY A 291 0.34 -17.86 -10.01
CA GLY A 291 0.61 -18.93 -9.07
C GLY A 291 1.99 -18.74 -8.42
N THR A 292 2.06 -18.73 -7.09
CA THR A 292 3.31 -18.60 -6.35
C THR A 292 3.43 -19.72 -5.34
N LEU A 293 4.56 -20.44 -5.38
CA LEU A 293 4.93 -21.45 -4.38
C LEU A 293 6.20 -21.00 -3.70
N ASN A 294 6.16 -20.89 -2.38
CA ASN A 294 7.34 -20.57 -1.58
C ASN A 294 7.54 -21.54 -0.41
N PHE A 295 8.76 -21.61 0.08
CA PHE A 295 9.12 -22.35 1.26
C PHE A 295 9.80 -21.42 2.25
N THR A 296 9.24 -21.32 3.45
CA THR A 296 9.79 -20.51 4.54
C THR A 296 10.44 -21.41 5.57
N TYR A 297 11.73 -21.21 5.81
CA TYR A 297 12.48 -21.92 6.84
C TYR A 297 12.87 -20.95 7.97
N ALA A 298 12.46 -21.28 9.20
CA ALA A 298 12.81 -20.52 10.40
C ALA A 298 13.91 -21.29 11.18
N PHE A 299 15.03 -20.64 11.49
CA PHE A 299 16.17 -21.20 12.23
C PHE A 299 16.45 -20.43 13.51
#